data_eec3e4795d9dfd7342f5c92331821350
#
_entry.id   eec3e4795d9dfd7342f5c92331821350
#
_cell.length_a   1.000
_cell.length_b   1.000
_cell.length_c   1.000
_cell.angle_alpha   90.00
_cell.angle_beta   90.00
_cell.angle_gamma   90.00
#
_symmetry.space_group_name_H-M   'P 1'
#
loop_
_entity.id
_entity.type
_entity.pdbx_description
1 polymer ?
#
loop_
_entity_poly.entity_id
_entity_poly.type
_entity_poly.pdbx_seq_one_letter_code
_entity_poly.pdbx_strand_id
1 'polypeptide(L)'
;MHDSTIMNALMVTLSVAVISALVATFIGTFAAIGIHSMKKRPRAVVENISRLPMVNPDLVTGISFMMLFAAMGIKGSYTRMLIAHITFNIPYVIFSVMPKLRQSSNLLYEAAMDLGCTPIMAILKVVIPDIMPGIVSGFVLAFTLSLDDFVVSWFATDGIQNLSIYIYGIARRGISPKINALCTCLLYTSDAADDLIGV
;
A
#
# COMPACT_ATOMS: atom_id res chain seq x y z
N MET A 1 2.57 4.35 30.83
CA MET A 1 2.61 5.25 29.67
C MET A 1 1.18 5.36 29.13
N HIS A 2 0.39 6.28 29.65
CA HIS A 2 -0.98 6.53 29.17
C HIS A 2 -1.06 7.96 28.61
N ASP A 3 -0.32 8.21 27.53
CA ASP A 3 -0.56 9.42 26.73
C ASP A 3 -1.64 9.05 25.71
N SER A 4 -2.89 9.38 26.02
CA SER A 4 -4.05 9.09 25.16
C SER A 4 -3.85 9.60 23.72
N THR A 5 -3.09 10.68 23.55
CA THR A 5 -2.78 11.26 22.24
C THR A 5 -1.85 10.36 21.41
N ILE A 6 -0.81 9.79 22.03
CA ILE A 6 0.11 8.85 21.35
C ILE A 6 -0.63 7.57 20.96
N MET A 7 -1.43 7.04 21.87
CA MET A 7 -2.21 5.84 21.63
C MET A 7 -3.21 6.04 20.49
N ASN A 8 -3.90 7.17 20.48
CA ASN A 8 -4.83 7.49 19.39
C ASN A 8 -4.11 7.65 18.05
N ALA A 9 -2.97 8.36 18.02
CA ALA A 9 -2.17 8.52 16.80
C ALA A 9 -1.66 7.17 16.28
N LEU A 10 -1.20 6.28 17.17
CA LEU A 10 -0.77 4.92 16.83
C LEU A 10 -1.94 4.09 16.26
N MET A 11 -3.11 4.12 16.90
CA MET A 11 -4.31 3.41 16.43
C MET A 11 -4.76 3.92 15.06
N VAL A 12 -4.72 5.22 14.82
CA VAL A 12 -5.04 5.80 13.49
C VAL A 12 -4.04 5.29 12.46
N THR A 13 -2.74 5.34 12.73
CA THR A 13 -1.71 4.84 11.81
C THR A 13 -1.89 3.36 11.48
N LEU A 14 -2.02 2.51 12.51
CA LEU A 14 -2.17 1.07 12.31
C LEU A 14 -3.46 0.73 11.56
N SER A 15 -4.57 1.37 11.90
CA SER A 15 -5.85 1.11 11.22
C SER A 15 -5.80 1.54 9.75
N VAL A 16 -5.23 2.71 9.45
CA VAL A 16 -5.07 3.17 8.07
C VAL A 16 -4.11 2.25 7.31
N ALA A 17 -2.95 1.91 7.90
CA ALA A 17 -1.97 1.06 7.24
C ALA A 17 -2.52 -0.33 6.92
N VAL A 18 -3.18 -1.00 7.88
CA VAL A 18 -3.76 -2.33 7.66
C VAL A 18 -4.87 -2.29 6.63
N ILE A 19 -5.84 -1.38 6.79
CA ILE A 19 -7.00 -1.33 5.90
C ILE A 19 -6.57 -0.92 4.48
N SER A 20 -5.71 0.10 4.34
CA SER A 20 -5.24 0.53 3.02
C SER A 20 -4.39 -0.55 2.33
N ALA A 21 -3.50 -1.24 3.06
CA ALA A 21 -2.70 -2.32 2.51
C ALA A 21 -3.56 -3.49 2.05
N LEU A 22 -4.56 -3.92 2.84
CA LEU A 22 -5.48 -5.01 2.45
C LEU A 22 -6.26 -4.65 1.20
N VAL A 23 -6.87 -3.47 1.16
CA VAL A 23 -7.68 -3.03 0.02
C VAL A 23 -6.80 -2.83 -1.22
N ALA A 24 -5.64 -2.18 -1.07
CA ALA A 24 -4.70 -1.97 -2.17
C ALA A 24 -4.15 -3.30 -2.70
N THR A 25 -3.86 -4.28 -1.82
CA THR A 25 -3.40 -5.62 -2.23
C THR A 25 -4.46 -6.35 -3.03
N PHE A 26 -5.71 -6.29 -2.57
CA PHE A 26 -6.82 -6.89 -3.32
C PHE A 26 -6.96 -6.26 -4.70
N ILE A 27 -7.12 -4.95 -4.78
CA ILE A 27 -7.29 -4.22 -6.04
C ILE A 27 -6.05 -4.37 -6.93
N GLY A 28 -4.85 -4.19 -6.39
CA GLY A 28 -3.59 -4.26 -7.12
C GLY A 28 -3.30 -5.64 -7.69
N THR A 29 -3.63 -6.72 -6.95
CA THR A 29 -3.48 -8.09 -7.44
C THR A 29 -4.38 -8.37 -8.64
N PHE A 30 -5.67 -8.02 -8.56
CA PHE A 30 -6.57 -8.22 -9.71
C PHE A 30 -6.22 -7.30 -10.88
N ALA A 31 -5.78 -6.07 -10.61
CA ALA A 31 -5.26 -5.17 -11.65
C ALA A 31 -4.02 -5.77 -12.34
N ALA A 32 -3.07 -6.33 -11.57
CA ALA A 32 -1.87 -6.98 -12.12
C ALA A 32 -2.23 -8.17 -13.01
N ILE A 33 -3.16 -9.04 -12.59
CA ILE A 33 -3.67 -10.17 -13.40
C ILE A 33 -4.32 -9.65 -14.69
N GLY A 34 -5.16 -8.62 -14.59
CA GLY A 34 -5.80 -7.99 -15.75
C GLY A 34 -4.78 -7.40 -16.73
N ILE A 35 -3.78 -6.68 -16.23
CA ILE A 35 -2.69 -6.12 -17.04
C ILE A 35 -1.88 -7.25 -17.68
N HIS A 36 -1.60 -8.33 -16.94
CA HIS A 36 -0.85 -9.47 -17.47
C HIS A 36 -1.58 -10.16 -18.64
N SER A 37 -2.89 -10.24 -18.63
CA SER A 37 -3.71 -10.84 -19.69
C SER A 37 -3.84 -9.96 -20.95
N MET A 38 -3.41 -8.70 -20.91
CA MET A 38 -3.49 -7.79 -22.04
C MET A 38 -2.46 -8.15 -23.15
N LYS A 39 -2.77 -7.77 -24.41
CA LYS A 39 -1.81 -7.84 -25.53
C LYS A 39 -0.58 -6.98 -25.25
N LYS A 40 0.58 -7.37 -25.81
CA LYS A 40 1.91 -6.76 -25.51
C LYS A 40 1.92 -5.21 -25.57
N ARG A 41 1.31 -4.59 -26.60
CA ARG A 41 1.32 -3.13 -26.78
C ARG A 41 0.52 -2.39 -25.69
N PRO A 42 -0.79 -2.65 -25.48
CA PRO A 42 -1.56 -1.96 -24.42
C PRO A 42 -1.01 -2.28 -23.02
N ARG A 43 -0.54 -3.51 -22.78
CA ARG A 43 0.11 -3.88 -21.52
C ARG A 43 1.30 -2.97 -21.19
N ALA A 44 2.22 -2.76 -22.16
CA ALA A 44 3.38 -1.89 -21.92
C ALA A 44 2.98 -0.45 -21.60
N VAL A 45 1.94 0.07 -22.25
CA VAL A 45 1.42 1.42 -21.95
C VAL A 45 0.86 1.50 -20.53
N VAL A 46 0.02 0.55 -20.13
CA VAL A 46 -0.60 0.55 -18.80
C VAL A 46 0.46 0.33 -17.71
N GLU A 47 1.42 -0.58 -17.91
CA GLU A 47 2.53 -0.78 -16.97
C GLU A 47 3.37 0.49 -16.78
N ASN A 48 3.66 1.23 -17.87
CA ASN A 48 4.41 2.48 -17.78
C ASN A 48 3.60 3.57 -17.06
N ILE A 49 2.31 3.70 -17.34
CA ILE A 49 1.42 4.64 -16.65
C ILE A 49 1.33 4.30 -15.16
N SER A 50 1.24 3.02 -14.80
CA SER A 50 1.19 2.58 -13.40
C SER A 50 2.46 2.89 -12.61
N ARG A 51 3.59 3.13 -13.28
CA ARG A 51 4.85 3.53 -12.64
C ARG A 51 4.94 5.04 -12.37
N LEU A 52 4.15 5.86 -13.05
CA LEU A 52 4.22 7.33 -12.90
C LEU A 52 4.04 7.80 -11.44
N PRO A 53 3.08 7.26 -10.66
CA PRO A 53 2.93 7.65 -9.26
C PRO A 53 4.16 7.35 -8.39
N MET A 54 4.93 6.30 -8.73
CA MET A 54 6.13 5.90 -7.98
C MET A 54 7.33 6.83 -8.23
N VAL A 55 7.33 7.56 -9.34
CA VAL A 55 8.40 8.50 -9.71
C VAL A 55 8.07 9.93 -9.26
N ASN A 56 6.80 10.21 -9.02
CA ASN A 56 6.37 11.53 -8.57
C ASN A 56 6.84 11.80 -7.13
N PRO A 57 7.35 12.99 -6.83
CA PRO A 57 7.62 13.39 -5.45
C PRO A 57 6.36 13.32 -4.59
N ASP A 58 6.47 12.78 -3.38
CA ASP A 58 5.34 12.61 -2.45
C ASP A 58 4.62 13.93 -2.16
N LEU A 59 5.36 15.04 -2.14
CA LEU A 59 4.82 16.39 -1.97
C LEU A 59 3.80 16.74 -3.08
N VAL A 60 4.12 16.42 -4.32
CA VAL A 60 3.22 16.70 -5.47
C VAL A 60 1.98 15.82 -5.38
N THR A 61 2.16 14.56 -5.02
CA THR A 61 1.08 13.61 -4.82
C THR A 61 0.16 14.05 -3.67
N GLY A 62 0.71 14.46 -2.53
CA GLY A 62 -0.04 14.94 -1.38
C GLY A 62 -0.86 16.19 -1.69
N ILE A 63 -0.24 17.20 -2.34
CA ILE A 63 -0.95 18.43 -2.75
C ILE A 63 -2.06 18.09 -3.77
N SER A 64 -1.81 17.17 -4.69
CA SER A 64 -2.81 16.76 -5.68
C SER A 64 -4.03 16.10 -5.01
N PHE A 65 -3.83 15.24 -4.01
CA PHE A 65 -4.92 14.68 -3.22
C PHE A 65 -5.68 15.76 -2.43
N MET A 66 -4.98 16.71 -1.82
CA MET A 66 -5.63 17.82 -1.11
C MET A 66 -6.56 18.60 -2.04
N MET A 67 -6.07 18.98 -3.23
CA MET A 67 -6.86 19.72 -4.23
C MET A 67 -8.05 18.88 -4.73
N LEU A 68 -7.83 17.58 -4.99
CA LEU A 68 -8.87 16.66 -5.44
C LEU A 68 -9.98 16.52 -4.40
N PHE A 69 -9.63 16.31 -3.14
CA PHE A 69 -10.61 16.15 -2.07
C PHE A 69 -11.38 17.45 -1.79
N ALA A 70 -10.72 18.61 -1.94
CA ALA A 70 -11.38 19.91 -1.84
C ALA A 70 -12.38 20.10 -3.00
N ALA A 71 -12.00 19.78 -4.23
CA ALA A 71 -12.86 19.90 -5.40
C ALA A 71 -14.06 18.94 -5.36
N MET A 72 -13.87 17.72 -4.84
CA MET A 72 -14.94 16.72 -4.70
C MET A 72 -15.80 16.93 -3.45
N GLY A 73 -15.45 17.85 -2.56
CA GLY A 73 -16.18 18.11 -1.31
C GLY A 73 -16.16 16.91 -0.34
N ILE A 74 -15.16 16.02 -0.43
CA ILE A 74 -15.04 14.86 0.45
C ILE A 74 -14.71 15.36 1.86
N LYS A 75 -15.62 15.07 2.80
CA LYS A 75 -15.48 15.42 4.22
C LYS A 75 -14.97 14.21 5.01
N GLY A 76 -14.30 14.48 6.14
CA GLY A 76 -13.77 13.45 7.03
C GLY A 76 -12.30 13.14 6.78
N SER A 77 -11.45 13.60 7.72
CA SER A 77 -9.98 13.48 7.63
C SER A 77 -9.52 12.02 7.53
N TYR A 78 -10.13 11.11 8.30
CA TYR A 78 -9.80 9.68 8.26
C TYR A 78 -10.11 9.05 6.90
N THR A 79 -11.28 9.38 6.33
CA THR A 79 -11.69 8.84 5.02
C THR A 79 -10.78 9.34 3.90
N ARG A 80 -10.42 10.62 3.91
CA ARG A 80 -9.48 11.20 2.94
C ARG A 80 -8.11 10.54 3.03
N MET A 81 -7.57 10.37 4.25
CA MET A 81 -6.32 9.68 4.50
C MET A 81 -6.38 8.23 3.96
N LEU A 82 -7.43 7.50 4.29
CA LEU A 82 -7.61 6.12 3.86
C LEU A 82 -7.65 6.00 2.32
N ILE A 83 -8.44 6.84 1.64
CA ILE A 83 -8.53 6.85 0.17
C ILE A 83 -7.17 7.18 -0.46
N ALA A 84 -6.46 8.18 0.07
CA ALA A 84 -5.13 8.54 -0.42
C ALA A 84 -4.16 7.37 -0.31
N HIS A 85 -4.09 6.72 0.86
CA HIS A 85 -3.21 5.57 1.10
C HIS A 85 -3.57 4.37 0.22
N ILE A 86 -4.86 4.05 0.04
CA ILE A 86 -5.28 2.99 -0.88
C ILE A 86 -4.80 3.32 -2.30
N THR A 87 -5.05 4.54 -2.76
CA THR A 87 -4.78 4.93 -4.15
C THR A 87 -3.29 4.90 -4.46
N PHE A 88 -2.45 5.43 -3.58
CA PHE A 88 -1.02 5.44 -3.85
C PHE A 88 -0.36 4.08 -3.67
N ASN A 89 -0.89 3.19 -2.83
CA ASN A 89 -0.36 1.84 -2.63
C ASN A 89 -0.64 0.87 -3.80
N ILE A 90 -1.72 1.06 -4.55
CA ILE A 90 -2.09 0.16 -5.66
C ILE A 90 -0.94 -0.05 -6.67
N PRO A 91 -0.24 0.98 -7.17
CA PRO A 91 0.88 0.81 -8.08
C PRO A 91 2.01 -0.04 -7.52
N TYR A 92 2.34 0.11 -6.24
CA TYR A 92 3.39 -0.66 -5.58
C TYR A 92 3.04 -2.15 -5.48
N VAL A 93 1.77 -2.45 -5.18
CA VAL A 93 1.28 -3.85 -5.18
C VAL A 93 1.34 -4.43 -6.60
N ILE A 94 0.86 -3.70 -7.62
CA ILE A 94 0.95 -4.16 -9.02
C ILE A 94 2.41 -4.48 -9.37
N PHE A 95 3.34 -3.61 -8.98
CA PHE A 95 4.76 -3.77 -9.27
C PHE A 95 5.38 -4.96 -8.54
N SER A 96 4.92 -5.28 -7.35
CA SER A 96 5.36 -6.43 -6.55
C SER A 96 4.82 -7.77 -7.10
N VAL A 97 3.56 -7.80 -7.56
CA VAL A 97 2.89 -8.99 -8.08
C VAL A 97 3.31 -9.32 -9.52
N MET A 98 3.56 -8.29 -10.35
CA MET A 98 3.84 -8.47 -11.79
C MET A 98 5.04 -9.37 -12.10
N PRO A 99 6.19 -9.32 -11.39
CA PRO A 99 7.30 -10.24 -11.64
C PRO A 99 6.93 -11.71 -11.42
N LYS A 100 6.10 -12.01 -10.41
CA LYS A 100 5.64 -13.36 -10.14
C LYS A 100 4.69 -13.85 -11.24
N LEU A 101 3.78 -13.02 -11.72
CA LEU A 101 2.93 -13.34 -12.89
C LEU A 101 3.74 -13.61 -14.16
N ARG A 102 4.87 -12.91 -14.34
CA ARG A 102 5.77 -13.16 -15.48
C ARG A 102 6.58 -14.45 -15.37
N GLN A 103 6.86 -14.89 -14.14
CA GLN A 103 7.55 -16.15 -13.84
C GLN A 103 6.60 -17.35 -13.88
N SER A 104 5.33 -17.12 -13.57
CA SER A 104 4.27 -18.13 -13.63
C SER A 104 4.06 -18.60 -15.08
N SER A 105 3.92 -19.90 -15.25
CA SER A 105 3.69 -20.48 -16.58
C SER A 105 2.22 -20.34 -16.97
N ASN A 106 1.96 -19.76 -18.15
CA ASN A 106 0.61 -19.73 -18.73
C ASN A 106 0.03 -21.14 -18.91
N LEU A 107 0.89 -22.16 -19.02
CA LEU A 107 0.47 -23.57 -19.15
C LEU A 107 -0.33 -24.05 -17.93
N LEU A 108 -0.05 -23.52 -16.72
CA LEU A 108 -0.82 -23.87 -15.52
C LEU A 108 -2.27 -23.40 -15.61
N TYR A 109 -2.49 -22.21 -16.13
CA TYR A 109 -3.84 -21.68 -16.35
C TYR A 109 -4.57 -22.46 -17.46
N GLU A 110 -3.89 -22.75 -18.58
CA GLU A 110 -4.44 -23.53 -19.71
C GLU A 110 -4.78 -24.95 -19.27
N ALA A 111 -3.88 -25.64 -18.55
CA ALA A 111 -4.14 -26.98 -18.02
C ALA A 111 -5.35 -27.02 -17.05
N ALA A 112 -5.52 -25.99 -16.23
CA ALA A 112 -6.70 -25.89 -15.35
C ALA A 112 -7.99 -25.74 -16.17
N MET A 113 -7.96 -24.99 -17.27
CA MET A 113 -9.10 -24.85 -18.18
C MET A 113 -9.42 -26.17 -18.91
N ASP A 114 -8.40 -26.90 -19.37
CA ASP A 114 -8.53 -28.21 -20.03
C ASP A 114 -9.13 -29.26 -19.07
N LEU A 115 -8.85 -29.15 -17.78
CA LEU A 115 -9.45 -29.98 -16.73
C LEU A 115 -10.88 -29.56 -16.34
N GLY A 116 -11.49 -28.60 -17.06
CA GLY A 116 -12.88 -28.18 -16.87
C GLY A 116 -13.09 -27.08 -15.85
N CYS A 117 -12.03 -26.41 -15.39
CA CYS A 117 -12.19 -25.22 -14.54
C CYS A 117 -12.78 -24.05 -15.32
N THR A 118 -13.66 -23.27 -14.67
CA THR A 118 -14.03 -21.97 -15.23
C THR A 118 -12.88 -20.98 -15.11
N PRO A 119 -12.80 -19.92 -15.95
CA PRO A 119 -11.73 -18.91 -15.88
C PRO A 119 -11.51 -18.33 -14.48
N ILE A 120 -12.59 -18.05 -13.76
CA ILE A 120 -12.53 -17.51 -12.39
C ILE A 120 -11.96 -18.56 -11.43
N MET A 121 -12.38 -19.83 -11.55
CA MET A 121 -11.84 -20.92 -10.73
C MET A 121 -10.35 -21.15 -11.00
N ALA A 122 -9.91 -21.10 -12.26
CA ALA A 122 -8.50 -21.24 -12.62
C ALA A 122 -7.66 -20.11 -12.00
N ILE A 123 -8.14 -18.86 -12.04
CA ILE A 123 -7.47 -17.74 -11.37
C ILE A 123 -7.39 -17.96 -9.85
N LEU A 124 -8.52 -18.27 -9.20
CA LEU A 124 -8.57 -18.35 -7.74
C LEU A 124 -7.84 -19.56 -7.16
N LYS A 125 -7.88 -20.72 -7.87
CA LYS A 125 -7.34 -21.99 -7.34
C LYS A 125 -5.94 -22.30 -7.84
N VAL A 126 -5.50 -21.71 -8.95
CA VAL A 126 -4.20 -22.01 -9.56
C VAL A 126 -3.32 -20.77 -9.61
N VAL A 127 -3.78 -19.67 -10.23
CA VAL A 127 -2.94 -18.49 -10.43
C VAL A 127 -2.65 -17.79 -9.10
N ILE A 128 -3.68 -17.50 -8.27
CA ILE A 128 -3.48 -16.77 -7.00
C ILE A 128 -2.54 -17.51 -6.05
N PRO A 129 -2.67 -18.83 -5.80
CA PRO A 129 -1.71 -19.56 -4.98
C PRO A 129 -0.27 -19.55 -5.52
N ASP A 130 -0.11 -19.61 -6.83
CA ASP A 130 1.21 -19.57 -7.47
C ASP A 130 1.91 -18.23 -7.32
N ILE A 131 1.17 -17.13 -7.40
CA ILE A 131 1.70 -15.77 -7.22
C ILE A 131 1.65 -15.27 -5.76
N MET A 132 1.25 -16.11 -4.81
CA MET A 132 1.10 -15.74 -3.39
C MET A 132 2.34 -15.05 -2.79
N PRO A 133 3.59 -15.47 -3.07
CA PRO A 133 4.77 -14.76 -2.58
C PRO A 133 4.82 -13.29 -3.02
N GLY A 134 4.40 -13.01 -4.27
CA GLY A 134 4.31 -11.64 -4.78
C GLY A 134 3.19 -10.83 -4.14
N ILE A 135 2.06 -11.46 -3.82
CA ILE A 135 0.94 -10.83 -3.12
C ILE A 135 1.34 -10.45 -1.70
N VAL A 136 1.97 -11.37 -0.97
CA VAL A 136 2.46 -11.13 0.40
C VAL A 136 3.50 -10.02 0.41
N SER A 137 4.47 -10.07 -0.49
CA SER A 137 5.48 -9.01 -0.64
C SER A 137 4.83 -7.64 -0.94
N GLY A 138 3.83 -7.61 -1.84
CA GLY A 138 3.07 -6.40 -2.15
C GLY A 138 2.28 -5.85 -0.96
N PHE A 139 1.68 -6.74 -0.16
CA PHE A 139 0.97 -6.35 1.06
C PHE A 139 1.92 -5.72 2.08
N VAL A 140 3.07 -6.35 2.34
CA VAL A 140 4.04 -5.86 3.32
C VAL A 140 4.61 -4.51 2.87
N LEU A 141 4.95 -4.38 1.59
CA LEU A 141 5.42 -3.12 1.04
C LEU A 141 4.37 -2.01 1.21
N ALA A 142 3.11 -2.26 0.85
CA ALA A 142 2.02 -1.30 1.01
C ALA A 142 1.78 -0.94 2.49
N PHE A 143 1.87 -1.92 3.38
CA PHE A 143 1.74 -1.71 4.82
C PHE A 143 2.87 -0.83 5.36
N THR A 144 4.13 -1.13 5.02
CA THR A 144 5.30 -0.36 5.46
C THR A 144 5.24 1.07 4.95
N LEU A 145 4.95 1.28 3.66
CA LEU A 145 4.78 2.61 3.07
C LEU A 145 3.68 3.44 3.75
N SER A 146 2.60 2.78 4.18
CA SER A 146 1.52 3.46 4.91
C SER A 146 1.85 3.79 6.36
N LEU A 147 2.79 3.06 6.99
CA LEU A 147 3.18 3.28 8.38
C LEU A 147 4.01 4.56 8.54
N ASP A 148 4.97 4.77 7.66
CA ASP A 148 5.94 5.87 7.77
C ASP A 148 5.52 7.11 6.96
N ASP A 149 4.45 7.03 6.16
CA ASP A 149 4.00 8.17 5.38
C ASP A 149 3.62 9.36 6.26
N PHE A 150 4.32 10.45 6.00
CA PHE A 150 4.06 11.75 6.60
C PHE A 150 3.41 12.71 5.60
N VAL A 151 3.94 12.75 4.38
CA VAL A 151 3.65 13.81 3.42
C VAL A 151 2.22 13.71 2.90
N VAL A 152 1.83 12.54 2.39
CA VAL A 152 0.47 12.33 1.86
C VAL A 152 -0.54 12.46 2.99
N SER A 153 -0.24 11.90 4.17
CA SER A 153 -1.07 12.04 5.36
C SER A 153 -1.27 13.48 5.76
N TRP A 154 -0.21 14.30 5.77
CA TRP A 154 -0.28 15.72 6.12
C TRP A 154 -1.25 16.51 5.24
N PHE A 155 -1.18 16.30 3.94
CA PHE A 155 -2.04 17.01 2.98
C PHE A 155 -3.45 16.41 2.86
N ALA A 156 -3.62 15.11 3.12
CA ALA A 156 -4.92 14.45 3.06
C ALA A 156 -5.78 14.72 4.30
N THR A 157 -5.19 15.09 5.44
CA THR A 157 -5.92 15.24 6.70
C THR A 157 -6.23 16.69 7.05
N ASP A 158 -7.26 16.85 7.89
CA ASP A 158 -7.69 18.11 8.44
C ASP A 158 -8.05 17.87 9.94
N GLY A 159 -7.02 17.90 10.80
CA GLY A 159 -7.16 17.77 12.25
C GLY A 159 -6.94 16.37 12.84
N ILE A 160 -6.92 15.27 12.06
CA ILE A 160 -6.53 13.97 12.58
C ILE A 160 -5.00 13.82 12.48
N GLN A 161 -4.39 13.37 13.57
CA GLN A 161 -2.95 13.11 13.59
C GLN A 161 -2.68 11.61 13.54
N ASN A 162 -1.91 11.17 12.53
CA ASN A 162 -1.24 9.89 12.56
C ASN A 162 0.08 10.00 13.33
N LEU A 163 0.74 8.88 13.55
CA LEU A 163 1.98 8.82 14.33
C LEU A 163 3.10 9.65 13.69
N SER A 164 3.25 9.62 12.37
CA SER A 164 4.28 10.35 11.64
C SER A 164 4.08 11.87 11.77
N ILE A 165 2.84 12.36 11.68
CA ILE A 165 2.49 13.76 11.90
C ILE A 165 2.77 14.14 13.36
N TYR A 166 2.42 13.30 14.32
CA TYR A 166 2.65 13.53 15.73
C TYR A 166 4.15 13.62 16.06
N ILE A 167 4.95 12.64 15.57
CA ILE A 167 6.41 12.63 15.76
C ILE A 167 7.04 13.89 15.17
N TYR A 168 6.67 14.26 13.94
CA TYR A 168 7.15 15.49 13.30
C TYR A 168 6.84 16.74 14.11
N GLY A 169 5.60 16.85 14.63
CA GLY A 169 5.17 17.98 15.47
C GLY A 169 5.99 18.13 16.75
N ILE A 170 6.41 17.01 17.36
CA ILE A 170 7.23 17.03 18.57
C ILE A 170 8.72 17.22 18.23
N ALA A 171 9.23 16.63 17.16
CA ALA A 171 10.61 16.81 16.74
C ALA A 171 10.97 18.30 16.55
N ARG A 172 10.00 19.09 16.09
CA ARG A 172 10.15 20.56 15.98
C ARG A 172 10.17 21.32 17.33
N ARG A 173 9.64 20.71 18.40
CA ARG A 173 9.57 21.32 19.74
C ARG A 173 10.66 20.84 20.69
N GLY A 174 11.44 19.84 20.30
CA GLY A 174 12.47 19.18 21.09
C GLY A 174 12.15 17.70 21.32
N ILE A 175 13.15 16.85 21.11
CA ILE A 175 13.00 15.39 21.17
C ILE A 175 12.93 14.93 22.62
N SER A 176 11.86 14.21 22.99
CA SER A 176 11.73 13.60 24.31
C SER A 176 12.20 12.13 24.31
N PRO A 177 12.74 11.61 25.44
CA PRO A 177 13.14 10.20 25.56
C PRO A 177 12.02 9.20 25.24
N LYS A 178 10.75 9.58 25.44
CA LYS A 178 9.57 8.76 25.13
C LYS A 178 9.44 8.47 23.63
N ILE A 179 9.78 9.44 22.79
CA ILE A 179 9.71 9.30 21.33
C ILE A 179 10.83 8.41 20.83
N ASN A 180 12.04 8.58 21.38
CA ASN A 180 13.15 7.70 21.04
C ASN A 180 12.81 6.23 21.32
N ALA A 181 12.19 5.94 22.47
CA ALA A 181 11.73 4.60 22.80
C ALA A 181 10.67 4.07 21.82
N LEU A 182 9.71 4.92 21.42
CA LEU A 182 8.66 4.54 20.48
C LEU A 182 9.24 4.26 19.07
N CYS A 183 10.11 5.14 18.57
CA CYS A 183 10.77 4.98 17.27
C CYS A 183 11.64 3.72 17.25
N THR A 184 12.36 3.42 18.34
CA THR A 184 13.14 2.21 18.47
C THR A 184 12.26 0.95 18.43
N CYS A 185 11.12 0.94 19.12
CA CYS A 185 10.16 -0.16 19.05
C CYS A 185 9.62 -0.38 17.63
N LEU A 186 9.26 0.70 16.94
CA LEU A 186 8.75 0.61 15.57
C LEU A 186 9.81 0.11 14.59
N LEU A 187 11.04 0.62 14.69
CA LEU A 187 12.17 0.16 13.89
C LEU A 187 12.41 -1.34 14.09
N TYR A 188 12.45 -1.80 15.33
CA TYR A 188 12.64 -3.22 15.65
C TYR A 188 11.52 -4.10 15.10
N THR A 189 10.28 -3.60 15.09
CA THR A 189 9.12 -4.32 14.54
C THR A 189 9.17 -4.39 13.02
N SER A 190 9.64 -3.32 12.37
CA SER A 190 9.79 -3.24 10.93
C SER A 190 10.92 -4.15 10.43
N ASP A 191 12.11 -4.09 11.07
CA ASP A 191 13.24 -4.96 10.74
C ASP A 191 12.90 -6.45 10.93
N ALA A 192 12.19 -6.80 12.00
CA ALA A 192 11.72 -8.17 12.22
C ALA A 192 10.71 -8.65 11.15
N ALA A 193 9.94 -7.75 10.57
CA ALA A 193 9.02 -8.07 9.47
C ALA A 193 9.79 -8.30 8.16
N ASP A 194 10.82 -7.52 7.89
CA ASP A 194 11.67 -7.67 6.70
C ASP A 194 12.49 -8.97 6.75
N ASP A 195 13.02 -9.35 7.91
CA ASP A 195 13.73 -10.63 8.13
C ASP A 195 12.82 -11.85 7.90
N LEU A 196 11.53 -11.76 8.23
CA LEU A 196 10.56 -12.83 7.99
C LEU A 196 10.24 -13.07 6.51
N ILE A 197 10.50 -12.07 5.64
CA ILE A 197 10.18 -12.13 4.21
C ILE A 197 11.37 -12.57 3.38
N GLY A 198 12.57 -12.67 3.97
CA GLY A 198 13.77 -13.24 3.33
C GLY A 198 14.26 -12.41 2.13
N VAL A 199 14.27 -11.09 2.25
CA VAL A 199 14.90 -10.18 1.29
C VAL A 199 16.27 -9.79 1.79
#